data_2ae6b20563770c3841bea748d892cb4d
#
_entry.id   2ae6b20563770c3841bea748d892cb4d
#
_cell.length_a   1.000
_cell.length_b   1.000
_cell.length_c   1.000
_cell.angle_alpha   90.00
_cell.angle_beta   90.00
_cell.angle_gamma   90.00
#
_symmetry.space_group_name_H-M   'P 1'
#
loop_
_entity.id
_entity.type
_entity.pdbx_description
1 polymer ?
#
loop_
_entity_poly.entity_id
_entity_poly.type
_entity_poly.pdbx_seq_one_letter_code
_entity_poly.pdbx_strand_id
1 'polypeptide(L)'
;MIYDTLNNLPNYLGVSDNLDTVIEYIMARDITTLPAGRTRIDGDKAVVTVSTVTPQTSDKALFQRHDNHITLETDLDGSELFEVSLAELTPTKPTDEAADLTVGTAGTSIAGMLCEGRFALYLAGEPYKSGLKAQGCGKLKKAVFSIELDEDEEAE
;
A
#
# COMPACT_ATOMS: atom_id res chain seq x y z
N MET A 1 5.69 -6.65 6.31
CA MET A 1 4.46 -6.67 5.50
C MET A 1 3.39 -7.50 6.17
N ILE A 2 2.15 -7.07 6.09
CA ILE A 2 0.98 -7.85 6.55
C ILE A 2 0.11 -8.14 5.33
N TYR A 3 -0.32 -9.39 5.21
CA TYR A 3 -1.20 -9.85 4.12
C TYR A 3 -2.31 -10.70 4.71
N ASP A 4 -3.56 -10.28 4.52
CA ASP A 4 -4.71 -10.94 5.12
C ASP A 4 -5.99 -10.60 4.35
N THR A 5 -7.11 -11.16 4.78
CA THR A 5 -8.42 -10.76 4.29
C THR A 5 -8.89 -9.45 4.93
N LEU A 6 -9.67 -8.66 4.19
CA LEU A 6 -10.23 -7.41 4.71
C LEU A 6 -11.08 -7.64 5.97
N ASN A 7 -11.78 -8.77 6.06
CA ASN A 7 -12.58 -9.09 7.24
C ASN A 7 -11.75 -9.27 8.51
N ASN A 8 -10.46 -9.55 8.38
CA ASN A 8 -9.54 -9.70 9.51
C ASN A 8 -8.86 -8.39 9.92
N LEU A 9 -9.13 -7.27 9.25
CA LEU A 9 -8.54 -5.98 9.61
C LEU A 9 -8.72 -5.62 11.09
N PRO A 10 -9.88 -5.85 11.73
CA PRO A 10 -10.03 -5.54 13.15
C PRO A 10 -9.03 -6.24 14.08
N ASN A 11 -8.42 -7.35 13.65
CA ASN A 11 -7.39 -8.03 14.42
C ASN A 11 -6.10 -7.21 14.56
N TYR A 12 -5.93 -6.18 13.74
CA TYR A 12 -4.74 -5.31 13.73
C TYR A 12 -4.98 -3.96 14.41
N LEU A 13 -6.14 -3.77 15.06
CA LEU A 13 -6.40 -2.60 15.89
C LEU A 13 -5.42 -2.56 17.08
N GLY A 14 -4.97 -1.35 17.42
CA GLY A 14 -4.04 -1.12 18.53
C GLY A 14 -2.56 -1.12 18.13
N VAL A 15 -2.24 -1.36 16.85
CA VAL A 15 -0.87 -1.30 16.34
C VAL A 15 -0.43 0.15 16.11
N SER A 16 -1.32 0.96 15.55
CA SER A 16 -1.06 2.36 15.21
C SER A 16 -2.38 3.13 15.21
N ASP A 17 -2.39 4.31 15.81
CA ASP A 17 -3.60 5.15 15.87
C ASP A 17 -4.07 5.57 14.47
N ASN A 18 -3.15 5.94 13.61
CA ASN A 18 -3.49 6.32 12.24
C ASN A 18 -3.99 5.14 11.41
N LEU A 19 -3.43 3.95 11.62
CA LEU A 19 -3.94 2.72 11.01
C LEU A 19 -5.34 2.39 11.54
N ASP A 20 -5.59 2.53 12.83
CA ASP A 20 -6.91 2.29 13.42
C ASP A 20 -7.98 3.14 12.75
N THR A 21 -7.68 4.40 12.47
CA THR A 21 -8.57 5.31 11.74
C THR A 21 -8.92 4.74 10.35
N VAL A 22 -7.96 4.20 9.63
CA VAL A 22 -8.18 3.59 8.31
C VAL A 22 -8.97 2.29 8.43
N ILE A 23 -8.67 1.46 9.42
CA ILE A 23 -9.42 0.21 9.65
C ILE A 23 -10.89 0.53 9.91
N GLU A 24 -11.18 1.48 10.79
CA GLU A 24 -12.56 1.91 11.07
C GLU A 24 -13.25 2.48 9.83
N TYR A 25 -12.51 3.26 9.03
CA TYR A 25 -13.02 3.80 7.76
C TYR A 25 -13.43 2.69 6.79
N ILE A 26 -12.58 1.66 6.63
CA ILE A 26 -12.84 0.54 5.73
C ILE A 26 -14.04 -0.30 6.24
N MET A 27 -14.06 -0.60 7.54
CA MET A 27 -15.09 -1.46 8.11
C MET A 27 -16.48 -0.80 8.17
N ALA A 28 -16.55 0.53 8.15
CA ALA A 28 -17.80 1.29 8.23
C ALA A 28 -18.53 1.43 6.87
N ARG A 29 -17.94 0.99 5.76
CA ARG A 29 -18.49 1.23 4.42
C ARG A 29 -18.15 0.13 3.44
N ASP A 30 -18.80 0.19 2.29
CA ASP A 30 -18.45 -0.62 1.12
C ASP A 30 -17.38 0.15 0.32
N ILE A 31 -16.12 -0.28 0.41
CA ILE A 31 -15.01 0.40 -0.26
C ILE A 31 -15.07 0.30 -1.79
N THR A 32 -15.83 -0.65 -2.35
CA THR A 32 -16.03 -0.75 -3.80
C THR A 32 -16.78 0.44 -4.38
N THR A 33 -17.47 1.21 -3.52
CA THR A 33 -18.22 2.42 -3.90
C THR A 33 -17.42 3.70 -3.76
N LEU A 34 -16.16 3.64 -3.33
CA LEU A 34 -15.33 4.84 -3.19
C LEU A 34 -15.15 5.54 -4.53
N PRO A 35 -15.22 6.88 -4.55
CA PRO A 35 -15.01 7.64 -5.79
C PRO A 35 -13.56 7.54 -6.26
N ALA A 36 -13.38 7.62 -7.58
CA ALA A 36 -12.05 7.73 -8.16
C ALA A 36 -11.36 9.01 -7.68
N GLY A 37 -10.05 8.95 -7.52
CA GLY A 37 -9.24 10.08 -7.07
C GLY A 37 -8.86 9.99 -5.61
N ARG A 38 -8.38 11.10 -5.09
CA ARG A 38 -7.83 11.21 -3.75
C ARG A 38 -8.89 11.72 -2.77
N THR A 39 -9.05 11.02 -1.65
CA THR A 39 -9.95 11.42 -0.56
C THR A 39 -9.18 11.45 0.75
N ARG A 40 -9.25 12.56 1.47
CA ARG A 40 -8.69 12.67 2.82
C ARG A 40 -9.62 11.98 3.81
N ILE A 41 -9.07 11.08 4.62
CA ILE A 41 -9.80 10.37 5.68
C ILE A 41 -9.64 11.11 7.00
N ASP A 42 -8.42 11.52 7.32
CA ASP A 42 -8.06 12.28 8.52
C ASP A 42 -6.96 13.29 8.16
N GLY A 43 -7.35 14.38 7.52
CA GLY A 43 -6.39 15.36 7.01
C GLY A 43 -5.33 14.69 6.14
N ASP A 44 -4.08 15.01 6.39
CA ASP A 44 -2.96 14.38 5.69
C ASP A 44 -2.45 13.10 6.38
N LYS A 45 -2.96 12.75 7.55
CA LYS A 45 -2.56 11.56 8.31
C LYS A 45 -3.01 10.26 7.66
N ALA A 46 -4.13 10.29 6.98
CA ALA A 46 -4.68 9.14 6.28
C ALA A 46 -5.43 9.61 5.03
N VAL A 47 -5.01 9.10 3.88
CA VAL A 47 -5.55 9.45 2.57
C VAL A 47 -5.76 8.19 1.76
N VAL A 48 -6.86 8.08 1.04
CA VAL A 48 -7.08 7.01 0.07
C VAL A 48 -7.07 7.56 -1.35
N THR A 49 -6.39 6.85 -2.24
CA THR A 49 -6.41 7.10 -3.68
C THR A 49 -7.00 5.90 -4.39
N VAL A 50 -8.09 6.11 -5.11
CA VAL A 50 -8.72 5.10 -5.95
C VAL A 50 -8.38 5.39 -7.40
N SER A 51 -7.80 4.40 -8.07
CA SER A 51 -7.37 4.54 -9.45
C SER A 51 -7.56 3.25 -10.23
N THR A 52 -7.65 3.39 -11.55
CA THR A 52 -7.59 2.27 -12.48
C THR A 52 -6.21 2.30 -13.13
N VAL A 53 -5.50 1.18 -13.02
CA VAL A 53 -4.13 1.06 -13.53
C VAL A 53 -4.02 -0.09 -14.52
N THR A 54 -3.06 0.01 -15.42
CA THR A 54 -2.65 -1.10 -16.28
C THR A 54 -1.47 -1.78 -15.60
N PRO A 55 -1.60 -3.06 -15.19
CA PRO A 55 -0.51 -3.77 -14.55
C PRO A 55 0.72 -3.87 -15.43
N GLN A 56 1.89 -3.78 -14.79
CA GLN A 56 3.19 -3.92 -15.44
C GLN A 56 3.81 -5.28 -15.14
N THR A 57 4.69 -5.74 -16.02
CA THR A 57 5.53 -6.90 -15.71
C THR A 57 6.60 -6.53 -14.68
N SER A 58 7.03 -7.50 -13.86
CA SER A 58 7.97 -7.26 -12.77
C SER A 58 9.32 -6.69 -13.25
N ASP A 59 9.78 -7.09 -14.43
CA ASP A 59 11.04 -6.62 -15.01
C ASP A 59 11.02 -5.13 -15.39
N LYS A 60 9.85 -4.56 -15.61
CA LYS A 60 9.67 -3.14 -15.95
C LYS A 60 9.39 -2.26 -14.75
N ALA A 61 9.02 -2.85 -13.61
CA ALA A 61 8.68 -2.11 -12.41
C ALA A 61 9.91 -1.93 -11.52
N LEU A 62 10.00 -0.76 -10.88
CA LEU A 62 10.98 -0.52 -9.83
C LEU A 62 10.36 -0.79 -8.47
N PHE A 63 11.20 -1.20 -7.51
CA PHE A 63 10.79 -1.19 -6.11
C PHE A 63 10.58 0.23 -5.64
N GLN A 64 9.63 0.42 -4.74
CA GLN A 64 9.39 1.68 -4.05
C GLN A 64 9.52 1.48 -2.54
N ARG A 65 9.94 2.54 -1.86
CA ARG A 65 10.06 2.57 -0.41
C ARG A 65 9.54 3.89 0.12
N HIS A 66 8.79 3.82 1.20
CA HIS A 66 8.32 4.99 1.93
C HIS A 66 8.92 4.93 3.33
N ASP A 67 9.50 6.02 3.81
CA ASP A 67 10.20 6.03 5.09
C ASP A 67 9.35 6.58 6.24
N ASN A 68 8.32 7.40 5.92
CA ASN A 68 7.52 8.12 6.91
C ASN A 68 6.03 7.75 6.88
N HIS A 69 5.64 6.79 6.08
CA HIS A 69 4.26 6.30 6.07
C HIS A 69 4.20 4.80 5.75
N ILE A 70 3.09 4.18 6.12
CA ILE A 70 2.75 2.82 5.72
C ILE A 70 1.69 2.88 4.64
N THR A 71 1.59 1.84 3.84
CA THR A 71 0.66 1.77 2.71
C THR A 71 -0.19 0.51 2.80
N LEU A 72 -1.50 0.68 2.82
CA LEU A 72 -2.44 -0.42 2.72
C LEU A 72 -3.06 -0.41 1.33
N GLU A 73 -2.94 -1.51 0.61
CA GLU A 73 -3.49 -1.65 -0.74
C GLU A 73 -4.50 -2.79 -0.79
N THR A 74 -5.58 -2.57 -1.52
CA THR A 74 -6.58 -3.59 -1.81
C THR A 74 -7.15 -3.38 -3.21
N ASP A 75 -7.56 -4.47 -3.85
CA ASP A 75 -8.13 -4.40 -5.18
C ASP A 75 -9.65 -4.30 -5.09
N LEU A 76 -10.22 -3.35 -5.85
CA LEU A 76 -11.67 -3.14 -5.95
C LEU A 76 -12.26 -3.87 -7.14
N ASP A 77 -11.47 -4.09 -8.18
CA ASP A 77 -11.83 -4.86 -9.37
C ASP A 77 -10.54 -5.38 -10.02
N GLY A 78 -10.45 -6.70 -10.18
CA GLY A 78 -9.28 -7.38 -10.73
C GLY A 78 -8.33 -7.92 -9.67
N SER A 79 -7.15 -8.28 -10.12
CA SER A 79 -6.09 -8.86 -9.29
C SER A 79 -4.73 -8.43 -9.80
N GLU A 80 -3.74 -8.51 -8.93
CA GLU A 80 -2.36 -8.13 -9.20
C GLU A 80 -1.39 -9.06 -8.49
N LEU A 81 -0.16 -9.09 -8.98
CA LEU A 81 0.96 -9.63 -8.23
C LEU A 81 1.69 -8.49 -7.53
N PHE A 82 2.33 -8.82 -6.44
CA PHE A 82 3.21 -7.90 -5.71
C PHE A 82 4.48 -8.63 -5.30
N GLU A 83 5.54 -7.87 -5.05
CA GLU A 83 6.82 -8.39 -4.54
C GLU A 83 7.28 -7.51 -3.38
N VAL A 84 7.80 -8.15 -2.33
CA VAL A 84 8.44 -7.47 -1.20
C VAL A 84 9.90 -7.89 -1.15
N SER A 85 10.80 -6.92 -1.08
CA SER A 85 12.23 -7.20 -1.07
C SER A 85 12.66 -7.76 0.29
N LEU A 86 13.54 -8.75 0.24
CA LEU A 86 14.26 -9.27 1.40
C LEU A 86 15.62 -8.55 1.60
N ALA A 87 15.97 -7.65 0.69
CA ALA A 87 17.20 -6.89 0.70
C ALA A 87 16.93 -5.38 0.69
N GLU A 88 17.92 -4.59 1.03
CA GLU A 88 17.82 -3.14 0.96
C GLU A 88 17.65 -2.66 -0.48
N LEU A 89 16.95 -1.54 -0.62
CA LEU A 89 16.78 -0.85 -1.89
C LEU A 89 18.09 -0.19 -2.31
N THR A 90 18.46 -0.37 -3.58
CA THR A 90 19.51 0.44 -4.22
C THR A 90 18.80 1.54 -5.02
N PRO A 91 18.81 2.80 -4.55
CA PRO A 91 18.12 3.89 -5.24
C PRO A 91 18.68 4.11 -6.65
N THR A 92 17.79 4.38 -7.61
CA THR A 92 18.17 4.74 -8.98
C THR A 92 18.18 6.24 -9.20
N LYS A 93 17.61 6.98 -8.27
CA LYS A 93 17.59 8.45 -8.24
C LYS A 93 17.41 8.94 -6.81
N PRO A 94 17.67 10.23 -6.52
CA PRO A 94 17.46 10.80 -5.19
C PRO A 94 16.02 10.62 -4.72
N THR A 95 15.86 10.48 -3.39
CA THR A 95 14.55 10.41 -2.75
C THR A 95 13.72 11.65 -3.04
N ASP A 96 12.46 11.46 -3.42
CA ASP A 96 11.47 12.53 -3.46
C ASP A 96 10.91 12.72 -2.05
N GLU A 97 11.45 13.70 -1.31
CA GLU A 97 11.08 13.94 0.08
C GLU A 97 9.62 14.41 0.22
N ALA A 98 9.13 15.19 -0.74
CA ALA A 98 7.76 15.70 -0.70
C ALA A 98 6.73 14.58 -0.85
N ALA A 99 7.02 13.57 -1.67
CA ALA A 99 6.17 12.40 -1.84
C ALA A 99 6.51 11.26 -0.88
N ASP A 100 7.60 11.38 -0.11
CA ASP A 100 8.14 10.30 0.71
C ASP A 100 8.33 9.02 -0.11
N LEU A 101 9.03 9.14 -1.23
CA LEU A 101 9.19 8.06 -2.21
C LEU A 101 10.64 7.93 -2.65
N THR A 102 11.18 6.74 -2.44
CA THR A 102 12.44 6.32 -3.03
C THR A 102 12.17 5.15 -3.97
N VAL A 103 12.68 5.20 -5.17
CA VAL A 103 12.56 4.12 -6.16
C VAL A 103 13.93 3.54 -6.50
N GLY A 104 13.97 2.26 -6.83
CA GLY A 104 15.22 1.62 -7.16
C GLY A 104 15.08 0.13 -7.44
N THR A 105 16.21 -0.53 -7.38
CA THR A 105 16.32 -1.97 -7.56
C THR A 105 16.59 -2.66 -6.22
N ALA A 106 16.24 -3.91 -6.12
CA ALA A 106 16.54 -4.75 -4.98
C ALA A 106 16.79 -6.18 -5.46
N GLY A 107 17.43 -6.95 -4.63
CA GLY A 107 17.82 -8.30 -4.98
C GLY A 107 16.69 -9.33 -4.81
N THR A 108 16.82 -10.18 -3.81
CA THR A 108 15.87 -11.26 -3.56
C THR A 108 14.55 -10.74 -3.01
N SER A 109 13.43 -11.23 -3.54
CA SER A 109 12.08 -10.83 -3.10
C SER A 109 11.19 -12.05 -2.86
N ILE A 110 10.11 -11.84 -2.11
CA ILE A 110 8.98 -12.75 -2.07
C ILE A 110 7.85 -12.15 -2.91
N ALA A 111 7.04 -13.02 -3.51
CA ALA A 111 5.92 -12.60 -4.34
C ALA A 111 4.61 -13.15 -3.80
N GLY A 112 3.54 -12.41 -4.02
CA GLY A 112 2.19 -12.81 -3.66
C GLY A 112 1.17 -12.24 -4.63
N MET A 113 -0.09 -12.64 -4.44
CA MET A 113 -1.20 -12.18 -5.27
C MET A 113 -2.18 -11.39 -4.40
N LEU A 114 -2.53 -10.21 -4.85
CA LEU A 114 -3.60 -9.40 -4.27
C LEU A 114 -4.84 -9.47 -5.15
N CYS A 115 -6.01 -9.48 -4.53
CA CYS A 115 -7.28 -9.54 -5.22
C CYS A 115 -8.37 -8.89 -4.37
N GLU A 116 -9.59 -8.87 -4.88
CA GLU A 116 -10.75 -8.39 -4.12
C GLU A 116 -10.90 -9.16 -2.80
N GLY A 117 -11.21 -8.44 -1.73
CA GLY A 117 -11.42 -9.01 -0.41
C GLY A 117 -10.15 -9.26 0.41
N ARG A 118 -8.96 -8.97 -0.15
CA ARG A 118 -7.68 -9.08 0.56
C ARG A 118 -6.95 -7.74 0.57
N PHE A 119 -6.03 -7.59 1.51
CA PHE A 119 -5.17 -6.41 1.57
C PHE A 119 -3.71 -6.81 1.75
N ALA A 120 -2.83 -5.93 1.33
CA ALA A 120 -1.42 -5.96 1.65
C ALA A 120 -1.06 -4.64 2.36
N LEU A 121 -0.41 -4.73 3.49
CA LEU A 121 0.09 -3.59 4.26
C LEU A 121 1.61 -3.60 4.21
N TYR A 122 2.17 -2.58 3.57
CA TYR A 122 3.62 -2.40 3.45
C TYR A 122 4.09 -1.45 4.54
N LEU A 123 5.09 -1.86 5.29
CA LEU A 123 5.62 -1.10 6.41
C LEU A 123 6.57 0.01 5.93
N ALA A 124 6.78 1.01 6.77
CA ALA A 124 7.79 2.05 6.50
C ALA A 124 9.18 1.43 6.37
N GLY A 125 9.94 1.88 5.37
CA GLY A 125 11.26 1.35 5.07
C GLY A 125 11.29 0.05 4.29
N GLU A 126 10.16 -0.56 4.00
CA GLU A 126 10.05 -1.86 3.31
C GLU A 126 9.95 -1.65 1.79
N PRO A 127 10.95 -2.10 1.00
CA PRO A 127 10.86 -1.98 -0.45
C PRO A 127 9.86 -2.98 -1.03
N TYR A 128 9.01 -2.52 -1.93
CA TYR A 128 8.00 -3.37 -2.56
C TYR A 128 7.67 -2.92 -3.99
N LYS A 129 7.13 -3.84 -4.76
CA LYS A 129 6.47 -3.59 -6.06
C LYS A 129 5.01 -3.99 -5.95
N SER A 130 4.11 -3.18 -6.46
CA SER A 130 2.70 -3.52 -6.61
C SER A 130 2.22 -3.18 -8.01
N GLY A 131 0.98 -3.52 -8.34
CA GLY A 131 0.47 -3.32 -9.68
C GLY A 131 1.15 -4.20 -10.74
N LEU A 132 1.63 -5.37 -10.35
CA LEU A 132 2.28 -6.29 -11.26
C LEU A 132 1.25 -7.17 -11.96
N LYS A 133 1.52 -7.51 -13.20
CA LYS A 133 0.59 -8.24 -14.06
C LYS A 133 0.32 -9.64 -13.54
N ALA A 134 -0.95 -9.90 -13.18
CA ALA A 134 -1.47 -11.24 -12.96
C ALA A 134 -2.09 -11.78 -14.26
N GLN A 135 -2.08 -13.10 -14.41
CA GLN A 135 -2.62 -13.75 -15.61
C GLN A 135 -4.11 -13.40 -15.80
N GLY A 136 -4.46 -12.94 -17.00
CA GLY A 136 -5.84 -12.62 -17.37
C GLY A 136 -6.35 -11.26 -16.90
N CYS A 137 -5.57 -10.47 -16.19
CA CYS A 137 -5.97 -9.14 -15.74
C CYS A 137 -5.29 -8.04 -16.57
N GLY A 138 -6.08 -7.36 -17.44
CA GLY A 138 -5.60 -6.26 -18.28
C GLY A 138 -5.78 -4.88 -17.66
N LYS A 139 -6.72 -4.72 -16.74
CA LYS A 139 -7.00 -3.49 -15.99
C LYS A 139 -7.31 -3.84 -14.54
N LEU A 140 -6.88 -2.95 -13.65
CA LEU A 140 -6.98 -3.13 -12.22
C LEU A 140 -7.51 -1.83 -11.60
N LYS A 141 -8.62 -1.92 -10.88
CA LYS A 141 -9.09 -0.83 -10.04
C LYS A 141 -8.69 -1.12 -8.60
N LYS A 142 -7.97 -0.20 -7.98
CA LYS A 142 -7.43 -0.41 -6.65
C LYS A 142 -7.60 0.81 -5.75
N ALA A 143 -7.60 0.57 -4.46
CA ALA A 143 -7.54 1.59 -3.42
C ALA A 143 -6.19 1.50 -2.70
N VAL A 144 -5.51 2.62 -2.61
CA VAL A 144 -4.23 2.77 -1.92
C VAL A 144 -4.42 3.74 -0.77
N PHE A 145 -4.27 3.24 0.46
CA PHE A 145 -4.35 4.04 1.68
C PHE A 145 -2.94 4.40 2.10
N SER A 146 -2.64 5.70 2.10
CA SER A 146 -1.38 6.24 2.59
C SER A 146 -1.60 6.71 4.03
N ILE A 147 -0.82 6.17 4.96
CA ILE A 147 -1.04 6.32 6.41
C ILE A 147 0.25 6.80 7.04
N GLU A 148 0.27 8.04 7.54
CA GLU A 148 1.44 8.56 8.23
C GLU A 148 1.74 7.73 9.48
N LEU A 149 3.02 7.62 9.81
CA LEU A 149 3.44 7.07 11.10
C LEU A 149 2.86 7.93 12.22
N ASP A 150 2.50 7.28 13.33
CA ASP A 150 2.03 8.00 14.50
C ASP A 150 3.11 8.98 14.97
N GLU A 151 2.69 10.12 15.49
CA GLU A 151 3.60 11.05 16.13
C GLU A 151 4.21 10.35 17.36
N ASP A 152 5.53 10.48 17.51
CA ASP A 152 6.16 10.02 18.74
C ASP A 152 5.59 10.81 19.91
N GLU A 153 5.03 10.10 20.89
CA GLU A 153 4.74 10.72 22.17
C GLU A 153 6.08 11.15 22.74
N GLU A 154 6.30 12.48 22.87
CA GLU A 154 7.47 12.96 23.58
C GLU A 154 7.44 12.36 25.00
N ALA A 155 8.45 11.55 25.29
CA ALA A 155 8.62 11.04 26.64
C ALA A 155 8.92 12.23 27.56
N GLU A 156 7.96 12.57 28.40
CA GLU A 156 8.18 13.52 29.49
C GLU A 156 9.07 12.90 30.57
#